data_420079b1bcba75da8832348206df7f4b
#
_entry.id   420079b1bcba75da8832348206df7f4b
#
_cell.length_a   1.000
_cell.length_b   1.000
_cell.length_c   1.000
_cell.angle_alpha   90.00
_cell.angle_beta   90.00
_cell.angle_gamma   90.00
#
_symmetry.space_group_name_H-M   'P 1'
#
loop_
_entity.id
_entity.type
_entity.pdbx_description
1 polymer ?
#
loop_
_entity_poly.entity_id
_entity_poly.type
_entity_poly.pdbx_seq_one_letter_code
_entity_poly.pdbx_strand_id
1 'polypeptide(L)' 'MKFLINVFKDEDGMYIVECPAIPGCVSQGKTEKEAERNIQEAIKECLEVRAEKGLPVTVETRQIEVEV' A
#
# COMPACT_ATOMS: atom_id res chain seq x y z
N MET A 1 9.53 7.43 -8.32
CA MET A 1 8.36 6.58 -8.58
C MET A 1 7.16 7.02 -7.77
N LYS A 2 5.99 6.99 -8.36
CA LYS A 2 4.75 7.37 -7.67
C LYS A 2 3.88 6.14 -7.51
N PHE A 3 3.28 5.99 -6.34
CA PHE A 3 2.33 4.93 -6.06
C PHE A 3 1.04 5.53 -5.52
N LEU A 4 -0.08 4.96 -5.92
CA LEU A 4 -1.36 5.28 -5.31
C LEU A 4 -1.50 4.44 -4.04
N ILE A 5 -2.03 5.06 -3.01
CA ILE A 5 -2.31 4.36 -1.75
C ILE A 5 -3.76 4.57 -1.36
N ASN A 6 -4.31 3.60 -0.66
CA ASN A 6 -5.62 3.71 -0.04
C ASN A 6 -5.42 4.04 1.42
N VAL A 7 -6.19 4.99 1.93
CA VAL A 7 -6.11 5.42 3.33
C VAL A 7 -7.50 5.31 3.94
N PHE A 8 -7.60 4.64 5.06
CA PHE A 8 -8.86 4.58 5.81
C PHE A 8 -8.57 4.51 7.31
N LYS A 9 -9.58 4.86 8.08
CA LYS A 9 -9.50 4.87 9.54
C LYS A 9 -10.24 3.66 10.08
N ASP A 10 -9.62 2.91 10.96
CA ASP A 10 -10.26 1.73 11.55
C ASP A 10 -11.11 2.10 12.77
N GLU A 11 -11.71 1.10 13.39
CA GLU A 11 -12.58 1.29 14.55
C GLU A 11 -11.87 1.90 15.75
N ASP A 12 -10.58 1.66 15.88
CA ASP A 12 -9.76 2.16 16.99
C ASP A 12 -9.19 3.55 16.73
N GLY A 13 -9.50 4.12 15.58
CA GLY A 13 -9.01 5.44 15.21
C GLY A 13 -7.62 5.43 14.59
N MET A 14 -7.08 4.28 14.28
CA MET A 14 -5.80 4.16 13.58
C MET A 14 -6.01 4.38 12.08
N TYR A 15 -5.05 5.02 11.45
CA TYR A 15 -5.05 5.17 10.00
C TYR A 15 -4.35 3.98 9.39
N ILE A 16 -5.05 3.30 8.50
CA ILE A 16 -4.54 2.13 7.79
C ILE A 16 -4.28 2.56 6.36
N VAL A 17 -3.11 2.21 5.84
CA VAL A 17 -2.75 2.52 4.45
C VAL A 17 -2.30 1.26 3.75
N GLU A 18 -2.63 1.17 2.48
CA GLU A 18 -2.19 0.06 1.65
C GLU A 18 -1.79 0.56 0.28
N CYS A 19 -0.87 -0.13 -0.35
CA CYS A 19 -0.46 0.14 -1.72
C CYS A 19 -0.98 -0.99 -2.61
N PRO A 20 -2.08 -0.78 -3.33
CA PRO A 20 -2.69 -1.87 -4.11
C PRO A 20 -1.82 -2.40 -5.23
N ALA A 21 -0.88 -1.61 -5.73
CA ALA A 21 0.04 -2.05 -6.77
C ALA A 21 1.05 -3.09 -6.28
N ILE A 22 1.25 -3.18 -4.96
CA ILE A 22 2.20 -4.11 -4.36
C ILE A 22 1.43 -5.00 -3.38
N PRO A 23 1.13 -6.26 -3.76
CA PRO A 23 0.36 -7.14 -2.89
C PRO A 23 0.98 -7.32 -1.51
N GLY A 24 0.17 -7.19 -0.48
CA GLY A 24 0.61 -7.33 0.90
C GLY A 24 1.31 -6.12 1.49
N CYS A 25 1.40 -5.02 0.75
CA CYS A 25 2.05 -3.80 1.24
C CYS A 25 1.04 -2.95 2.01
N VAL A 26 1.05 -3.08 3.31
CA VAL A 26 0.11 -2.42 4.23
C VAL A 26 0.90 -1.84 5.39
N SER A 27 0.47 -0.70 5.90
CA SER A 27 1.03 -0.11 7.11
C SER A 27 -0.04 0.66 7.86
N GLN A 28 0.33 1.24 8.99
CA GLN A 28 -0.61 1.99 9.81
C GLN A 28 0.11 3.06 10.60
N GLY A 29 -0.67 3.98 11.16
CA GLY A 29 -0.16 5.03 12.01
C GLY A 29 -1.28 5.68 12.80
N LYS A 30 -0.93 6.43 13.83
CA LYS A 30 -1.90 7.14 14.66
C LYS A 30 -2.44 8.39 13.96
N THR A 31 -1.68 8.91 13.01
CA THR A 31 -2.07 10.05 12.17
C THR A 31 -1.87 9.70 10.71
N GLU A 32 -2.49 10.47 9.82
CA GLU A 32 -2.30 10.26 8.39
C GLU A 32 -0.83 10.41 8.00
N LYS A 33 -0.15 11.41 8.53
CA LYS A 33 1.27 11.65 8.23
C LYS A 33 2.14 10.48 8.68
N GLU A 34 1.87 9.95 9.85
CA GLU A 34 2.61 8.80 10.35
C GLU A 34 2.37 7.57 9.47
N ALA A 35 1.10 7.32 9.12
CA ALA A 35 0.75 6.21 8.24
C ALA A 35 1.41 6.34 6.86
N GLU A 36 1.41 7.54 6.29
CA GLU A 36 2.07 7.81 5.01
C GLU A 36 3.57 7.57 5.07
N ARG A 37 4.21 8.00 6.14
CA ARG A 37 5.64 7.76 6.33
C ARG A 37 5.92 6.27 6.44
N ASN A 38 5.10 5.57 7.20
CA ASN A 38 5.28 4.14 7.41
C ASN A 38 5.05 3.34 6.12
N ILE A 39 4.09 3.73 5.29
CA ILE A 39 3.87 3.02 4.02
C ILE A 39 5.01 3.26 3.03
N GLN A 40 5.65 4.42 3.08
CA GLN A 40 6.81 4.67 2.22
C GLN A 40 7.93 3.68 2.52
N GLU A 41 8.20 3.43 3.79
CA GLU A 41 9.20 2.45 4.20
C GLU A 41 8.77 1.03 3.85
N ALA A 42 7.51 0.72 4.06
CA ALA A 42 6.96 -0.59 3.71
C ALA A 42 7.07 -0.85 2.21
N ILE A 43 6.82 0.16 1.38
CA ILE A 43 6.97 0.03 -0.08
C ILE A 43 8.42 -0.31 -0.45
N LYS A 44 9.38 0.39 0.12
CA LYS A 44 10.80 0.12 -0.13
C LYS A 44 11.16 -1.31 0.22
N GLU A 45 10.75 -1.77 1.39
CA GLU A 45 11.02 -3.14 1.84
C GLU A 45 10.33 -4.19 0.97
N CYS A 46 9.08 -3.95 0.60
CA CYS A 46 8.34 -4.86 -0.26
C CYS A 46 8.99 -4.99 -1.65
N LEU A 47 9.45 -3.87 -2.21
CA LEU A 47 10.13 -3.88 -3.51
C LEU A 47 11.43 -4.67 -3.45
N GLU A 48 12.21 -4.47 -2.39
CA GLU A 48 13.48 -5.20 -2.20
C GLU A 48 13.26 -6.70 -2.09
N VAL A 49 12.30 -7.13 -1.27
CA VAL A 49 11.99 -8.54 -1.07
C VAL A 49 11.51 -9.19 -2.37
N ARG A 50 10.65 -8.50 -3.12
CA ARG A 50 10.16 -9.02 -4.40
C ARG A 50 11.27 -9.15 -5.43
N ALA A 51 12.15 -8.16 -5.50
CA ALA A 51 13.29 -8.20 -6.40
C ALA A 51 14.23 -9.38 -6.07
N GLU A 52 14.50 -9.60 -4.80
CA GLU A 52 15.35 -10.71 -4.34
C GLU A 52 14.74 -12.07 -4.68
N LYS A 53 13.42 -12.19 -4.59
CA LYS A 53 12.72 -13.45 -4.87
C LYS A 53 12.39 -13.65 -6.34
N GLY A 54 12.70 -12.68 -7.18
CA GLY A 54 12.35 -12.73 -8.60
C GLY A 54 10.86 -12.62 -8.87
N LEU A 55 10.10 -12.08 -7.93
CA LEU A 55 8.67 -11.87 -8.09
C LEU A 55 8.39 -10.57 -8.83
N PRO A 56 7.22 -10.44 -9.49
CA PRO A 56 6.85 -9.17 -10.09
C PRO A 56 6.87 -8.07 -9.02
N VAL A 57 7.48 -6.93 -9.35
CA VAL A 57 7.63 -5.82 -8.43
C VAL A 57 6.27 -5.21 -8.09
N THR A 58 5.45 -5.03 -9.11
CA THR A 58 4.08 -4.51 -8.94
C THR A 58 3.10 -5.35 -9.74
N VAL A 59 1.82 -5.23 -9.40
CA VAL A 59 0.73 -5.83 -10.18
C VAL A 59 0.00 -4.72 -10.92
N GLU A 60 -0.63 -5.09 -12.02
CA GLU A 60 -1.42 -4.15 -12.81
C GLU A 60 -2.76 -3.90 -12.11
N THR A 61 -3.11 -2.63 -11.96
CA THR A 61 -4.38 -2.21 -11.37
C THR A 61 -5.24 -1.61 -12.47
N ARG A 62 -6.47 -2.06 -12.59
CA ARG A 62 -7.41 -1.60 -13.60
C ARG A 62 -8.72 -1.17 -12.97
N GLN A 63 -9.40 -0.27 -13.66
CA GLN A 63 -10.77 0.09 -13.31
C GLN A 63 -11.71 -0.77 -14.13
N ILE A 64 -12.82 -1.14 -13.52
CA ILE A 64 -13.88 -1.89 -14.21
C ILE A 64 -15.21 -1.28 -13.84
N GLU A 65 -16.08 -1.14 -14.82
CA GLU A 65 -17.44 -0.65 -14.57
C GLU A 65 -18.35 -1.82 -14.23
N VAL A 66 -19.15 -1.61 -13.22
CA VAL A 66 -20.17 -2.58 -12.79
C VAL A 66 -21.49 -1.86 -12.69
N GLU A 67 -22.51 -2.40 -13.34
CA GLU A 67 -23.87 -1.88 -13.21
C GLU A 67 -24.48 -2.38 -11.91
N VAL A 68 -24.98 -1.46 -11.11
CA VAL A 68 -25.63 -1.79 -9.84
C VAL A 68 -27.00 -1.13 -9.75
#